data_2d42c0c2993522e75d255d07756d4299
#
_entry.id   2d42c0c2993522e75d255d07756d4299
#
_cell.length_a   1.000
_cell.length_b   1.000
_cell.length_c   1.000
_cell.angle_alpha   90.00
_cell.angle_beta   90.00
_cell.angle_gamma   90.00
#
_symmetry.space_group_name_H-M   'P 1'
#
loop_
_entity.id
_entity.type
_entity.pdbx_description
1 polymer ?
#
loop_
_entity_poly.entity_id
_entity_poly.type
_entity_poly.pdbx_seq_one_letter_code
_entity_poly.pdbx_strand_id
1 'polypeptide(L)'
;ITNYYIDAYKTTSPHLGGCGLHDPLAVAVAINPGIVDTLGINMKVDTEGETRGRTIGDEARLNDPDKHAAVAVRVDTTGFLQEFMHRLSVLAQATPVV
;
A
#
# COMPACT_ATOMS: atom_id res chain seq x y z
N ILE A 1 -8.67 -16.39 4.29
CA ILE A 1 -7.70 -15.61 3.50
C ILE A 1 -6.67 -14.93 4.39
N THR A 2 -7.10 -14.18 5.41
CA THR A 2 -6.17 -13.48 6.32
C THR A 2 -5.17 -14.43 6.97
N ASN A 3 -5.63 -15.59 7.47
CA ASN A 3 -4.75 -16.59 8.06
C ASN A 3 -3.75 -17.15 7.06
N TYR A 4 -4.16 -17.34 5.82
CA TYR A 4 -3.27 -17.76 4.75
C TYR A 4 -2.13 -16.77 4.53
N TYR A 5 -2.45 -15.47 4.47
CA TYR A 5 -1.45 -14.42 4.32
C TYR A 5 -0.49 -14.36 5.50
N ILE A 6 -1.00 -14.44 6.71
CA ILE A 6 -0.18 -14.44 7.93
C ILE A 6 0.78 -15.63 7.92
N ASP A 7 0.30 -16.81 7.56
CA ASP A 7 1.12 -18.02 7.50
C ASP A 7 2.19 -17.91 6.40
N ALA A 8 1.86 -17.35 5.24
CA ALA A 8 2.84 -17.10 4.19
C ALA A 8 3.93 -16.13 4.66
N TYR A 9 3.57 -15.07 5.37
CA TYR A 9 4.54 -14.10 5.90
C TYR A 9 5.42 -14.70 7.00
N LYS A 10 4.93 -15.65 7.78
CA LYS A 10 5.76 -16.37 8.76
C LYS A 10 6.93 -17.08 8.09
N THR A 11 6.74 -17.56 6.86
CA THR A 11 7.78 -18.25 6.09
C THR A 11 8.70 -17.26 5.37
N THR A 12 8.13 -16.26 4.70
CA THR A 12 8.90 -15.32 3.85
C THR A 12 9.45 -14.11 4.61
N SER A 13 8.76 -13.67 5.64
CA SER A 13 9.12 -12.48 6.41
C SER A 13 8.75 -12.66 7.88
N PRO A 14 9.37 -13.64 8.57
CA PRO A 14 8.99 -13.99 9.94
C PRO A 14 9.20 -12.86 10.95
N HIS A 15 10.08 -11.91 10.64
CA HIS A 15 10.39 -10.78 11.52
C HIS A 15 9.23 -9.77 11.65
N LEU A 16 8.25 -9.79 10.74
CA LEU A 16 7.15 -8.82 10.75
C LEU A 16 6.06 -9.16 11.77
N GLY A 17 5.92 -10.43 12.14
CA GLY A 17 4.89 -10.87 13.08
C GLY A 17 3.45 -10.72 12.58
N GLY A 18 3.25 -10.62 11.28
CA GLY A 18 1.95 -10.44 10.64
C GLY A 18 2.07 -10.34 9.14
N CYS A 19 1.16 -9.67 8.49
CA CYS A 19 1.18 -9.48 7.05
C CYS A 19 0.99 -8.00 6.67
N GLY A 20 1.39 -7.65 5.45
CA GLY A 20 1.15 -6.32 4.90
C GLY A 20 -0.31 -6.18 4.46
N LEU A 21 -0.88 -5.02 4.71
CA LEU A 21 -2.25 -4.66 4.29
C LEU A 21 -2.18 -3.67 3.12
N HIS A 22 -1.53 -4.10 2.03
CA HIS A 22 -1.23 -3.22 0.89
C HIS A 22 -2.49 -2.73 0.19
N ASP A 23 -3.39 -3.62 -0.17
CA ASP A 23 -4.60 -3.28 -0.90
C ASP A 23 -5.58 -2.46 -0.04
N PRO A 24 -5.85 -2.83 1.21
CA PRO A 24 -6.65 -1.98 2.09
C PRO A 24 -6.05 -0.59 2.29
N LEU A 25 -4.74 -0.48 2.38
CA LEU A 25 -4.06 0.82 2.50
C LEU A 25 -4.25 1.66 1.24
N ALA A 26 -4.15 1.06 0.06
CA ALA A 26 -4.36 1.77 -1.20
C ALA A 26 -5.79 2.34 -1.28
N VAL A 27 -6.78 1.58 -0.87
CA VAL A 27 -8.18 2.06 -0.80
C VAL A 27 -8.32 3.20 0.21
N ALA A 28 -7.68 3.08 1.37
CA ALA A 28 -7.71 4.13 2.39
C ALA A 28 -7.10 5.44 1.89
N VAL A 29 -6.02 5.38 1.12
CA VAL A 29 -5.39 6.56 0.52
C VAL A 29 -6.32 7.20 -0.51
N ALA A 30 -7.05 6.41 -1.29
CA ALA A 30 -8.03 6.94 -2.23
C ALA A 30 -9.17 7.69 -1.53
N ILE A 31 -9.59 7.21 -0.36
CA ILE A 31 -10.62 7.85 0.46
C ILE A 31 -10.08 9.10 1.16
N ASN A 32 -8.89 9.00 1.75
CA ASN A 32 -8.26 10.07 2.50
C ASN A 32 -6.76 10.16 2.16
N PRO A 33 -6.39 10.94 1.13
CA PRO A 33 -4.98 11.10 0.74
C PRO A 33 -4.08 11.68 1.85
N GLY A 34 -4.67 12.32 2.86
CA GLY A 34 -3.92 12.92 3.96
C GLY A 34 -3.24 11.94 4.90
N ILE A 35 -3.50 10.63 4.78
CA ILE A 35 -2.85 9.62 5.62
C ILE A 35 -1.43 9.28 5.15
N VAL A 36 -1.02 9.77 4.00
CA VAL A 36 0.33 9.53 3.46
C VAL A 36 1.01 10.84 3.13
N ASP A 37 2.35 10.84 3.23
CA ASP A 37 3.18 11.88 2.64
C ASP A 37 3.66 11.35 1.28
N THR A 38 3.67 12.23 0.29
CA THR A 38 4.05 11.86 -1.07
C THR A 38 5.24 12.66 -1.56
N LEU A 39 5.97 12.07 -2.50
CA LEU A 39 7.06 12.70 -3.22
C LEU A 39 6.72 12.70 -4.71
N GLY A 40 6.77 13.88 -5.33
CA GLY A 40 6.61 14.00 -6.78
C GLY A 40 7.83 13.45 -7.49
N ILE A 41 7.65 12.50 -8.39
CA ILE A 41 8.76 11.85 -9.10
C ILE A 41 8.29 11.32 -10.45
N ASN A 42 9.24 11.16 -11.37
CA ASN A 42 8.99 10.46 -12.61
C ASN A 42 9.39 9.00 -12.44
N MET A 43 8.46 8.11 -12.77
CA MET A 43 8.58 6.68 -12.59
C MET A 43 8.50 5.97 -13.94
N LYS A 44 9.11 4.81 -14.02
CA LYS A 44 8.91 3.87 -15.12
C LYS A 44 8.73 2.47 -14.59
N VAL A 45 8.26 1.59 -15.44
CA VAL A 45 8.07 0.18 -15.13
C VAL A 45 9.01 -0.64 -15.99
N ASP A 46 9.73 -1.58 -15.38
CA ASP A 46 10.53 -2.53 -16.14
C ASP A 46 9.60 -3.46 -16.93
N THR A 47 9.80 -3.50 -18.24
CA THR A 47 8.95 -4.27 -19.16
C THR A 47 9.58 -5.58 -19.60
N GLU A 48 10.87 -5.78 -19.30
CA GLU A 48 11.63 -6.95 -19.73
C GLU A 48 12.54 -7.43 -18.60
N GLY A 49 13.02 -8.66 -18.73
CA GLY A 49 13.97 -9.26 -17.81
C GLY A 49 13.35 -9.79 -16.51
N GLU A 50 14.23 -10.10 -15.56
CA GLU A 50 13.84 -10.72 -14.29
C GLU A 50 13.00 -9.79 -13.40
N THR A 51 13.15 -8.49 -13.57
CA THR A 51 12.45 -7.47 -12.77
C THR A 51 11.23 -6.91 -13.49
N ARG A 52 10.73 -7.58 -14.51
CA ARG A 52 9.55 -7.15 -15.26
C ARG A 52 8.36 -6.90 -14.32
N GLY A 53 7.74 -5.75 -14.48
CA GLY A 53 6.63 -5.31 -13.63
C GLY A 53 7.06 -4.44 -12.45
N ARG A 54 8.36 -4.32 -12.20
CA ARG A 54 8.88 -3.48 -11.13
C ARG A 54 8.78 -2.01 -11.48
N THR A 55 8.29 -1.20 -10.55
CA THR A 55 8.31 0.26 -10.68
C THR A 55 9.61 0.81 -10.12
N ILE A 56 10.25 1.69 -10.89
CA ILE A 56 11.53 2.32 -10.50
C ILE A 56 11.52 3.78 -10.90
N GLY A 57 12.45 4.56 -10.34
CA GLY A 57 12.65 5.94 -10.77
C GLY A 57 13.12 6.02 -12.23
N ASP A 58 12.61 6.98 -12.97
CA ASP A 58 13.02 7.21 -14.35
C ASP A 58 14.22 8.14 -14.37
N GLU A 59 15.41 7.57 -14.51
CA GLU A 59 16.68 8.33 -14.50
C GLU A 59 16.75 9.35 -15.62
N ALA A 60 16.21 9.06 -16.79
CA ALA A 60 16.22 9.95 -17.94
C ALA A 60 15.40 11.23 -17.70
N ARG A 61 14.44 11.17 -16.78
CA ARG A 61 13.54 12.27 -16.45
C ARG A 61 13.70 12.78 -15.02
N LEU A 62 14.81 12.44 -14.37
CA LEU A 62 15.04 12.76 -12.96
C LEU A 62 14.96 14.28 -12.70
N ASN A 63 15.52 15.07 -13.59
CA ASN A 63 15.59 16.53 -13.47
C ASN A 63 14.44 17.26 -14.18
N ASP A 64 13.50 16.53 -14.77
CA ASP A 64 12.33 17.14 -15.39
C ASP A 64 11.42 17.69 -14.30
N PRO A 65 11.10 19.01 -14.31
CA PRO A 65 10.24 19.60 -13.29
C PRO A 65 8.78 19.14 -13.39
N ASP A 66 8.40 18.57 -14.52
CA ASP A 66 7.04 18.07 -14.75
C ASP A 66 6.92 16.63 -14.22
N LYS A 67 6.55 16.50 -12.96
CA LYS A 67 6.43 15.22 -12.28
C LYS A 67 5.06 14.59 -12.54
N HIS A 68 5.05 13.34 -13.03
CA HIS A 68 3.80 12.67 -13.40
C HIS A 68 3.27 11.71 -12.33
N ALA A 69 4.02 11.47 -11.27
CA ALA A 69 3.59 10.56 -10.20
C ALA A 69 3.83 11.18 -8.82
N ALA A 70 2.93 10.89 -7.89
CA ALA A 70 3.10 11.18 -6.48
C ALA A 70 3.25 9.83 -5.76
N VAL A 71 4.44 9.57 -5.25
CA VAL A 71 4.76 8.29 -4.62
C VAL A 71 4.65 8.44 -3.10
N ALA A 72 3.86 7.60 -2.47
CA ALA A 72 3.75 7.58 -1.02
C ALA A 72 5.07 7.11 -0.41
N VAL A 73 5.64 7.92 0.47
CA VAL A 73 6.94 7.66 1.13
C VAL A 73 6.81 7.54 2.64
N ARG A 74 5.67 7.89 3.19
CA ARG A 74 5.38 7.78 4.63
C ARG A 74 3.88 7.58 4.81
N VAL A 75 3.50 6.82 5.82
CA VAL A 75 2.10 6.56 6.16
C VAL A 75 1.86 6.77 7.65
N ASP A 76 0.69 7.35 7.97
CA ASP A 76 0.17 7.37 9.33
C ASP A 76 -0.43 5.98 9.63
N THR A 77 0.39 5.07 10.12
CA THR A 77 -0.01 3.68 10.39
C THR A 77 -1.08 3.59 11.46
N THR A 78 -0.97 4.37 12.52
CA THR A 78 -1.96 4.39 13.60
C THR A 78 -3.31 4.87 13.10
N GLY A 79 -3.34 5.97 12.36
CA GLY A 79 -4.57 6.51 11.78
C GLY A 79 -5.20 5.55 10.79
N PHE A 80 -4.40 4.91 9.95
CA PHE A 80 -4.89 3.90 9.00
C PHE A 80 -5.54 2.72 9.73
N LEU A 81 -4.85 2.14 10.72
CA LEU A 81 -5.37 0.96 11.43
C LEU A 81 -6.64 1.29 12.20
N GLN A 82 -6.71 2.44 12.85
CA GLN A 82 -7.91 2.88 13.55
C GLN A 82 -9.11 2.99 12.62
N GLU A 83 -8.94 3.65 11.49
CA GLU A 83 -10.02 3.83 10.51
C GLU A 83 -10.42 2.51 9.86
N PHE A 84 -9.45 1.68 9.50
CA PHE A 84 -9.68 0.37 8.90
C PHE A 84 -10.49 -0.54 9.85
N MET A 85 -10.05 -0.66 11.09
CA MET A 85 -10.74 -1.49 12.08
C MET A 85 -12.12 -0.92 12.43
N HIS A 86 -12.26 0.40 12.50
CA HIS A 86 -13.54 1.03 12.73
C HIS A 86 -14.54 0.70 11.62
N ARG A 87 -14.16 0.87 10.36
CA ARG A 87 -15.02 0.59 9.22
C ARG A 87 -15.42 -0.88 9.13
N LEU A 88 -14.46 -1.79 9.37
CA LEU A 88 -14.77 -3.23 9.40
C LEU A 88 -15.72 -3.58 10.54
N SER A 89 -15.53 -3.00 11.73
CA SER A 89 -16.41 -3.22 12.88
C SER A 89 -17.84 -2.79 12.59
N VAL A 90 -18.01 -1.61 12.01
CA VAL A 90 -19.34 -1.10 11.64
C VAL A 90 -20.00 -2.01 10.61
N LEU A 91 -19.25 -2.44 9.60
CA LEU A 91 -19.76 -3.34 8.57
C LEU A 91 -20.16 -4.70 9.15
N ALA A 92 -19.33 -5.26 10.01
CA ALA A 92 -19.59 -6.54 10.65
C ALA A 92 -20.84 -6.51 11.52
N GLN A 93 -21.08 -5.41 12.24
CA GLN A 93 -22.28 -5.21 13.05
C GLN A 93 -23.55 -5.02 12.21
N ALA A 94 -23.41 -4.37 11.06
CA ALA A 94 -24.54 -4.07 10.17
C ALA A 94 -24.93 -5.26 9.29
N THR A 95 -24.01 -6.22 9.08
CA THR A 95 -24.23 -7.35 8.18
C THR A 95 -24.82 -8.53 8.97
N PRO A 96 -26.00 -9.06 8.58
CA PRO A 96 -26.56 -10.24 9.24
C PRO A 96 -25.63 -11.45 9.10
N VAL A 97 -25.47 -12.18 10.17
CA VAL A 97 -24.81 -13.47 10.14
C VAL A 97 -25.80 -14.50 9.61
N VAL A 98 -25.46 -15.10 8.48
CA VAL A 98 -26.31 -16.08 7.82
C VAL A 98 -25.85 -17.48 8.16
#